data_fb743de2732e0f650d53aaabfdf3e57c
#
_entry.id   fb743de2732e0f650d53aaabfdf3e57c
#
_cell.length_a   1.000
_cell.length_b   1.000
_cell.length_c   1.000
_cell.angle_alpha   90.00
_cell.angle_beta   90.00
_cell.angle_gamma   90.00
#
_symmetry.space_group_name_H-M   'P 1'
#
loop_
_entity.id
_entity.type
_entity.pdbx_description
1 polymer ?
#
loop_
_entity_poly.entity_id
_entity_poly.type
_entity_poly.pdbx_seq_one_letter_code
_entity_poly.pdbx_strand_id
1 'polypeptide(L)'
;MKIINKIYSLLAAVMILVMASCSPDEFSLGDKNLSSEDLAENIAFTITHDESNPNIVKFKSLLPSSYSVVFDTPQGRFLQDEVSLKIPFNGTYQARVGVETRGGFLWGPYAEFKVDDFCAEFVTDPLWTYLSGGVGKSKRWKLDIDANTITKHSDLWAGPLGFWGMDDDWSTCMMGQTAAAGDHWNWTPDVAGNSWLMSAMDYGYMEFDLIGGAHVTVYNAETGETLKGTYMLDTDNHTITFSDAELLHNS
;
A
#
# COMPACT_ATOMS: atom_id res chain seq x y z
N MET A 1 56.51 -45.46 3.52
CA MET A 1 56.62 -43.98 3.56
C MET A 1 56.26 -43.30 2.24
N LYS A 2 56.69 -43.74 1.06
CA LYS A 2 56.39 -43.04 -0.22
C LYS A 2 54.90 -42.97 -0.61
N ILE A 3 54.06 -43.94 -0.24
CA ILE A 3 52.64 -44.01 -0.57
C ILE A 3 51.82 -43.04 0.31
N ILE A 4 52.15 -42.94 1.59
CA ILE A 4 51.49 -42.08 2.57
C ILE A 4 51.66 -40.61 2.18
N ASN A 5 52.86 -40.21 1.75
CA ASN A 5 53.11 -38.84 1.31
C ASN A 5 52.35 -38.49 0.03
N LYS A 6 52.11 -39.44 -0.87
CA LYS A 6 51.25 -39.19 -2.07
C LYS A 6 49.78 -39.03 -1.72
N ILE A 7 49.29 -39.73 -0.70
CA ILE A 7 47.90 -39.59 -0.23
C ILE A 7 47.72 -38.21 0.43
N TYR A 8 48.64 -37.78 1.26
CA TYR A 8 48.54 -36.44 1.88
C TYR A 8 48.63 -35.31 0.85
N SER A 9 49.49 -35.45 -0.19
CA SER A 9 49.55 -34.43 -1.24
C SER A 9 48.31 -34.40 -2.14
N LEU A 10 47.66 -35.54 -2.35
CA LEU A 10 46.38 -35.62 -3.07
C LEU A 10 45.23 -35.03 -2.25
N LEU A 11 45.17 -35.29 -0.95
CA LEU A 11 44.19 -34.73 -0.03
C LEU A 11 44.35 -33.19 0.10
N ALA A 12 45.57 -32.70 0.17
CA ALA A 12 45.85 -31.25 0.20
C ALA A 12 45.43 -30.56 -1.11
N ALA A 13 45.68 -31.19 -2.26
CA ALA A 13 45.24 -30.67 -3.56
C ALA A 13 43.72 -30.61 -3.71
N VAL A 14 43.00 -31.64 -3.22
CA VAL A 14 41.52 -31.67 -3.21
C VAL A 14 40.96 -30.61 -2.26
N MET A 15 41.58 -30.41 -1.10
CA MET A 15 41.18 -29.41 -0.13
C MET A 15 41.33 -27.97 -0.67
N ILE A 16 42.39 -27.71 -1.43
CA ILE A 16 42.60 -26.42 -2.10
C ILE A 16 41.57 -26.18 -3.22
N LEU A 17 41.20 -27.23 -3.96
CA LEU A 17 40.15 -27.13 -5.00
C LEU A 17 38.75 -26.85 -4.43
N VAL A 18 38.43 -27.39 -3.25
CA VAL A 18 37.14 -27.13 -2.58
C VAL A 18 37.07 -25.72 -2.02
N MET A 19 38.20 -25.15 -1.58
CA MET A 19 38.24 -23.76 -1.08
C MET A 19 38.17 -22.72 -2.21
N ALA A 20 38.52 -23.08 -3.44
CA ALA A 20 38.40 -22.19 -4.60
C ALA A 20 36.99 -22.16 -5.23
N SER A 21 36.10 -23.08 -4.80
CA SER A 21 34.73 -23.24 -5.35
C SER A 21 33.69 -22.33 -4.70
N CYS A 22 34.03 -21.58 -3.66
CA CYS A 22 33.14 -20.60 -3.03
C CYS A 22 33.68 -19.19 -3.21
N SER A 23 33.84 -18.73 -4.45
CA SER A 23 33.67 -17.30 -4.69
C SER A 23 32.17 -17.04 -4.65
N PRO A 24 31.63 -16.21 -3.75
CA PRO A 24 30.26 -15.75 -3.89
C PRO A 24 30.16 -15.10 -5.26
N ASP A 25 29.22 -15.54 -6.08
CA ASP A 25 28.82 -14.79 -7.26
C ASP A 25 28.55 -13.36 -6.77
N GLU A 26 29.41 -12.44 -7.17
CA GLU A 26 29.14 -11.03 -6.96
C GLU A 26 27.93 -10.70 -7.83
N PHE A 27 26.74 -10.85 -7.29
CA PHE A 27 25.56 -10.25 -7.89
C PHE A 27 25.84 -8.77 -8.06
N SER A 28 25.98 -8.35 -9.30
CA SER A 28 26.17 -6.95 -9.67
C SER A 28 24.82 -6.22 -9.53
N LEU A 29 24.41 -5.98 -8.30
CA LEU A 29 23.39 -4.99 -8.00
C LEU A 29 23.98 -3.62 -8.32
N GLY A 30 23.35 -2.90 -9.22
CA GLY A 30 23.59 -1.54 -9.69
C GLY A 30 24.84 -0.76 -9.26
N ASP A 31 25.11 0.29 -9.95
CA ASP A 31 26.30 1.13 -9.76
C ASP A 31 26.39 1.62 -8.30
N LYS A 32 27.56 1.44 -7.68
CA LYS A 32 27.82 1.79 -6.26
C LYS A 32 27.78 3.31 -5.99
N ASN A 33 27.61 4.12 -7.02
CA ASN A 33 27.80 5.56 -6.97
C ASN A 33 26.51 6.37 -7.20
N LEU A 34 25.33 5.73 -7.18
CA LEU A 34 24.07 6.45 -7.31
C LEU A 34 23.81 7.24 -6.03
N SER A 35 23.62 8.54 -6.17
CA SER A 35 23.20 9.44 -5.09
C SER A 35 21.69 9.72 -5.16
N SER A 36 21.13 10.31 -4.11
CA SER A 36 19.73 10.73 -4.12
C SER A 36 19.44 11.74 -5.22
N GLU A 37 20.37 12.63 -5.50
CA GLU A 37 20.25 13.67 -6.54
C GLU A 37 20.22 13.08 -7.95
N ASP A 38 20.84 11.94 -8.18
CA ASP A 38 20.80 11.23 -9.47
C ASP A 38 19.40 10.64 -9.74
N LEU A 39 18.56 10.56 -8.71
CA LEU A 39 17.17 10.09 -8.79
C LEU A 39 16.15 11.24 -8.89
N ALA A 40 16.60 12.46 -9.19
CA ALA A 40 15.71 13.61 -9.35
C ALA A 40 14.87 13.53 -10.64
N GLU A 41 13.79 14.28 -10.64
CA GLU A 41 12.95 14.49 -11.82
C GLU A 41 13.79 15.06 -12.99
N ASN A 42 13.45 14.67 -14.21
CA ASN A 42 14.17 14.96 -15.46
C ASN A 42 15.59 14.34 -15.56
N ILE A 43 16.05 13.64 -14.53
CA ILE A 43 17.29 12.84 -14.53
C ILE A 43 16.91 11.35 -14.53
N ALA A 44 16.19 10.89 -13.53
CA ALA A 44 15.82 9.49 -13.37
C ALA A 44 14.38 9.17 -13.80
N PHE A 45 13.51 10.16 -13.85
CA PHE A 45 12.12 10.00 -14.27
C PHE A 45 11.54 11.30 -14.79
N THR A 46 10.39 11.18 -15.46
CA THR A 46 9.59 12.33 -15.90
C THR A 46 8.19 12.25 -15.34
N ILE A 47 7.60 13.42 -15.10
CA ILE A 47 6.18 13.61 -14.80
C ILE A 47 5.56 14.35 -15.98
N THR A 48 4.50 13.81 -16.57
CA THR A 48 3.78 14.43 -17.67
C THR A 48 2.28 14.26 -17.51
N HIS A 49 1.51 15.18 -18.07
CA HIS A 49 0.07 15.10 -18.13
C HIS A 49 -0.39 14.55 -19.46
N ASP A 50 -1.48 13.80 -19.46
CA ASP A 50 -2.10 13.36 -20.71
C ASP A 50 -2.72 14.55 -21.46
N GLU A 51 -2.52 14.61 -22.76
CA GLU A 51 -3.00 15.73 -23.58
C GLU A 51 -4.54 15.81 -23.66
N SER A 52 -5.21 14.68 -23.56
CA SER A 52 -6.67 14.60 -23.63
C SER A 52 -7.36 14.85 -22.30
N ASN A 53 -6.70 14.50 -21.18
CA ASN A 53 -7.18 14.72 -19.83
C ASN A 53 -6.01 15.00 -18.88
N PRO A 54 -5.74 16.29 -18.55
CA PRO A 54 -4.61 16.67 -17.70
C PRO A 54 -4.65 16.10 -16.27
N ASN A 55 -5.79 15.57 -15.84
CA ASN A 55 -5.92 14.88 -14.56
C ASN A 55 -5.36 13.44 -14.60
N ILE A 56 -4.95 12.96 -15.78
CA ILE A 56 -4.16 11.73 -15.93
C ILE A 56 -2.69 12.12 -15.92
N VAL A 57 -2.00 11.77 -14.84
CA VAL A 57 -0.57 12.08 -14.66
C VAL A 57 0.25 10.82 -14.89
N LYS A 58 1.24 10.92 -15.76
CA LYS A 58 2.11 9.82 -16.18
C LYS A 58 3.51 10.00 -15.60
N PHE A 59 3.99 8.96 -14.97
CA PHE A 59 5.35 8.85 -14.45
C PHE A 59 6.10 7.82 -15.30
N LYS A 60 7.27 8.19 -15.76
CA LYS A 60 8.09 7.30 -16.59
C LYS A 60 9.53 7.32 -16.14
N SER A 61 10.09 6.13 -15.88
CA SER A 61 11.51 5.96 -15.56
C SER A 61 12.37 6.26 -16.78
N LEU A 62 13.46 6.98 -16.56
CA LEU A 62 14.55 7.20 -17.52
C LEU A 62 15.76 6.32 -17.19
N LEU A 63 15.70 5.57 -16.10
CA LEU A 63 16.78 4.69 -15.67
C LEU A 63 16.87 3.46 -16.59
N PRO A 64 18.06 2.87 -16.74
CA PRO A 64 18.22 1.59 -17.41
C PRO A 64 17.34 0.50 -16.78
N SER A 65 16.82 -0.41 -17.60
CA SER A 65 15.96 -1.53 -17.16
C SER A 65 16.64 -2.53 -16.21
N SER A 66 17.94 -2.35 -15.96
CA SER A 66 18.68 -3.10 -14.94
C SER A 66 18.37 -2.66 -13.51
N TYR A 67 17.72 -1.50 -13.33
CA TYR A 67 17.26 -1.02 -12.02
C TYR A 67 15.82 -1.46 -11.76
N SER A 68 15.57 -1.97 -10.56
CA SER A 68 14.21 -2.16 -10.04
C SER A 68 13.71 -0.82 -9.51
N VAL A 69 12.80 -0.21 -10.24
CA VAL A 69 12.28 1.13 -9.97
C VAL A 69 11.00 1.05 -9.14
N VAL A 70 10.88 1.91 -8.15
CA VAL A 70 9.66 2.11 -7.35
C VAL A 70 9.29 3.58 -7.40
N PHE A 71 8.09 3.89 -7.89
CA PHE A 71 7.50 5.21 -7.73
C PHE A 71 6.73 5.30 -6.41
N ASP A 72 6.99 6.35 -5.62
CA ASP A 72 6.25 6.73 -4.42
C ASP A 72 5.38 7.93 -4.80
N THR A 73 4.06 7.74 -4.82
CA THR A 73 3.09 8.65 -5.42
C THR A 73 1.93 8.92 -4.48
N PRO A 74 1.06 9.89 -4.76
CA PRO A 74 -0.16 10.14 -3.98
C PRO A 74 -1.12 8.94 -3.89
N GLN A 75 -1.05 8.00 -4.85
CA GLN A 75 -1.89 6.79 -4.85
C GLN A 75 -1.16 5.55 -4.31
N GLY A 76 0.04 5.72 -3.74
CA GLY A 76 0.84 4.63 -3.18
C GLY A 76 2.10 4.34 -3.98
N ARG A 77 2.65 3.14 -3.77
CA ARG A 77 3.92 2.70 -4.37
C ARG A 77 3.69 1.73 -5.51
N PHE A 78 4.38 1.97 -6.61
CA PHE A 78 4.27 1.18 -7.82
C PHE A 78 5.66 0.68 -8.26
N LEU A 79 5.79 -0.63 -8.44
CA LEU A 79 7.00 -1.30 -8.93
C LEU A 79 6.92 -1.47 -10.45
N GLN A 80 6.90 -0.38 -11.18
CA GLN A 80 6.76 -0.36 -12.64
C GLN A 80 7.62 0.77 -13.21
N ASP A 81 8.10 0.59 -14.44
CA ASP A 81 8.88 1.62 -15.15
C ASP A 81 8.00 2.78 -15.68
N GLU A 82 6.71 2.55 -15.78
CA GLU A 82 5.73 3.55 -16.23
C GLU A 82 4.43 3.39 -15.43
N VAL A 83 3.94 4.48 -14.86
CA VAL A 83 2.72 4.53 -14.04
C VAL A 83 1.84 5.66 -14.54
N SER A 84 0.54 5.42 -14.60
CA SER A 84 -0.47 6.42 -14.98
C SER A 84 -1.50 6.53 -13.87
N LEU A 85 -1.62 7.72 -13.27
CA LEU A 85 -2.54 8.00 -12.17
C LEU A 85 -3.71 8.85 -12.64
N LYS A 86 -4.90 8.51 -12.18
CA LYS A 86 -6.10 9.35 -12.33
C LYS A 86 -6.27 10.19 -11.06
N ILE A 87 -6.02 11.47 -11.14
CA ILE A 87 -6.10 12.37 -9.98
C ILE A 87 -7.33 13.27 -10.11
N PRO A 88 -8.39 13.00 -9.34
CA PRO A 88 -9.66 13.71 -9.51
C PRO A 88 -9.65 15.15 -9.05
N PHE A 89 -8.84 15.49 -8.05
CA PHE A 89 -8.89 16.81 -7.40
C PHE A 89 -7.76 17.71 -7.85
N ASN A 90 -8.06 19.00 -7.98
CA ASN A 90 -7.04 20.01 -8.16
C ASN A 90 -6.18 20.14 -6.89
N GLY A 91 -4.88 20.40 -7.09
CA GLY A 91 -3.94 20.52 -5.99
C GLY A 91 -2.50 20.41 -6.44
N THR A 92 -1.59 20.59 -5.49
CA THR A 92 -0.16 20.31 -5.66
C THR A 92 0.15 18.99 -4.97
N TYR A 93 0.76 18.09 -5.69
CA TYR A 93 1.09 16.75 -5.28
C TYR A 93 2.58 16.51 -5.36
N GLN A 94 3.05 15.48 -4.67
CA GLN A 94 4.46 15.11 -4.67
C GLN A 94 4.62 13.65 -5.07
N ALA A 95 5.69 13.36 -5.79
CA ALA A 95 6.12 12.01 -6.11
C ALA A 95 7.64 11.94 -6.15
N ARG A 96 8.19 10.75 -5.99
CA ARG A 96 9.61 10.47 -6.14
C ARG A 96 9.82 9.07 -6.70
N VAL A 97 11.03 8.83 -7.18
CA VAL A 97 11.47 7.50 -7.57
C VAL A 97 12.48 6.97 -6.56
N GLY A 98 12.48 5.67 -6.39
CA GLY A 98 13.50 4.96 -5.63
C GLY A 98 13.97 3.73 -6.37
N VAL A 99 15.15 3.27 -6.03
CA VAL A 99 15.77 2.07 -6.62
C VAL A 99 16.43 1.22 -5.55
N GLU A 100 16.45 -0.07 -5.79
CA GLU A 100 17.25 -0.99 -4.98
C GLU A 100 18.70 -0.94 -5.44
N THR A 101 19.61 -0.77 -4.48
CA THR A 101 21.06 -0.73 -4.70
C THR A 101 21.76 -1.76 -3.83
N ARG A 102 23.05 -1.99 -4.06
CA ARG A 102 23.87 -2.84 -3.19
C ARG A 102 23.99 -2.35 -1.74
N GLY A 103 23.77 -1.05 -1.53
CA GLY A 103 23.77 -0.41 -0.22
C GLY A 103 22.42 -0.41 0.49
N GLY A 104 21.38 -1.00 -0.13
CA GLY A 104 19.99 -0.94 0.29
C GLY A 104 19.14 -0.07 -0.64
N PHE A 105 17.94 0.26 -0.21
CA PHE A 105 17.01 1.06 -0.99
C PHE A 105 17.35 2.55 -0.92
N LEU A 106 17.45 3.20 -2.09
CA LEU A 106 17.78 4.62 -2.23
C LEU A 106 16.58 5.37 -2.80
N TRP A 107 16.14 6.43 -2.11
CA TRP A 107 15.11 7.34 -2.58
C TRP A 107 15.72 8.61 -3.17
N GLY A 108 15.13 9.07 -4.28
CA GLY A 108 15.35 10.41 -4.80
C GLY A 108 14.58 11.49 -4.02
N PRO A 109 14.85 12.77 -4.33
CA PRO A 109 14.08 13.88 -3.80
C PRO A 109 12.64 13.83 -4.33
N TYR A 110 11.71 14.41 -3.56
CA TYR A 110 10.35 14.62 -4.05
C TYR A 110 10.34 15.68 -5.16
N ALA A 111 9.63 15.38 -6.23
CA ALA A 111 9.23 16.32 -7.26
C ALA A 111 7.77 16.72 -7.07
N GLU A 112 7.48 18.02 -7.25
CA GLU A 112 6.11 18.54 -7.18
C GLU A 112 5.49 18.58 -8.57
N PHE A 113 4.22 18.22 -8.65
CA PHE A 113 3.40 18.42 -9.84
C PHE A 113 2.02 18.94 -9.47
N LYS A 114 1.36 19.59 -10.41
CA LYS A 114 0.11 20.29 -10.15
C LYS A 114 -0.99 19.76 -11.06
N VAL A 115 -2.16 19.52 -10.46
CA VAL A 115 -3.41 19.29 -11.18
C VAL A 115 -4.27 20.54 -11.00
N ASP A 116 -4.70 21.15 -12.09
CA ASP A 116 -5.35 22.46 -12.04
C ASP A 116 -6.87 22.37 -11.86
N ASP A 117 -7.50 21.31 -12.36
CA ASP A 117 -8.94 21.20 -12.42
C ASP A 117 -9.48 19.96 -11.67
N PHE A 118 -10.72 20.05 -11.20
CA PHE A 118 -11.46 18.92 -10.68
C PHE A 118 -12.04 18.07 -11.82
N CYS A 119 -11.75 16.77 -11.84
CA CYS A 119 -12.29 15.81 -12.80
C CYS A 119 -13.38 14.94 -12.16
N ALA A 120 -14.64 15.34 -12.33
CA ALA A 120 -15.79 14.63 -11.76
C ALA A 120 -15.92 13.17 -12.26
N GLU A 121 -15.42 12.89 -13.46
CA GLU A 121 -15.42 11.55 -14.05
C GLU A 121 -14.68 10.52 -13.17
N PHE A 122 -13.61 10.94 -12.49
CA PHE A 122 -12.79 10.06 -11.67
C PHE A 122 -13.36 9.78 -10.27
N VAL A 123 -14.49 10.38 -9.91
CA VAL A 123 -15.19 10.16 -8.63
C VAL A 123 -16.59 9.58 -8.82
N THR A 124 -16.87 9.01 -9.99
CA THR A 124 -18.16 8.39 -10.31
C THR A 124 -18.32 6.99 -9.75
N ASP A 125 -17.22 6.31 -9.43
CA ASP A 125 -17.25 4.98 -8.84
C ASP A 125 -18.04 5.02 -7.50
N PRO A 126 -18.96 4.08 -7.26
CA PRO A 126 -19.74 4.02 -6.03
C PRO A 126 -18.92 3.98 -4.74
N LEU A 127 -17.69 3.48 -4.78
CA LEU A 127 -16.79 3.43 -3.60
C LEU A 127 -16.54 4.82 -3.01
N TRP A 128 -16.42 5.85 -3.84
CA TRP A 128 -16.32 7.23 -3.36
C TRP A 128 -17.54 7.65 -2.54
N THR A 129 -18.74 7.31 -3.02
CA THR A 129 -19.99 7.62 -2.32
C THR A 129 -20.15 6.77 -1.06
N TYR A 130 -19.79 5.50 -1.11
CA TYR A 130 -19.85 4.63 0.07
C TYR A 130 -18.94 5.12 1.18
N LEU A 131 -17.74 5.57 0.84
CA LEU A 131 -16.74 6.02 1.81
C LEU A 131 -17.11 7.38 2.41
N SER A 132 -17.43 8.39 1.58
CA SER A 132 -17.54 9.80 1.98
C SER A 132 -18.98 10.37 1.96
N GLY A 133 -19.95 9.63 1.43
CA GLY A 133 -21.30 10.15 1.16
C GLY A 133 -21.42 10.84 -0.20
N GLY A 134 -20.35 11.03 -0.95
CA GLY A 134 -20.28 11.62 -2.28
C GLY A 134 -19.76 13.06 -2.28
N VAL A 135 -19.64 13.63 -3.47
CA VAL A 135 -19.10 14.98 -3.68
C VAL A 135 -19.91 16.03 -2.90
N GLY A 136 -19.20 16.92 -2.19
CA GLY A 136 -19.80 17.96 -1.34
C GLY A 136 -20.36 17.45 0.00
N LYS A 137 -20.09 16.20 0.37
CA LYS A 137 -20.57 15.57 1.60
C LYS A 137 -19.44 15.02 2.44
N SER A 138 -19.78 14.68 3.68
CA SER A 138 -18.91 13.91 4.58
C SER A 138 -19.66 12.70 5.16
N LYS A 139 -18.90 11.68 5.55
CA LYS A 139 -19.41 10.49 6.23
C LYS A 139 -18.44 10.08 7.32
N ARG A 140 -18.98 9.86 8.50
CA ARG A 140 -18.23 9.43 9.68
C ARG A 140 -18.40 7.94 9.90
N TRP A 141 -17.29 7.28 10.14
CA TRP A 141 -17.20 5.87 10.44
C TRP A 141 -16.71 5.68 11.87
N LYS A 142 -17.33 4.78 12.59
CA LYS A 142 -16.92 4.33 13.91
C LYS A 142 -16.75 2.81 13.86
N LEU A 143 -15.82 2.31 14.68
CA LEU A 143 -15.74 0.88 14.91
C LEU A 143 -16.99 0.46 15.68
N ASP A 144 -17.77 -0.46 15.11
CA ASP A 144 -18.93 -1.02 15.77
C ASP A 144 -18.49 -2.21 16.63
N ILE A 145 -18.33 -1.97 17.92
CA ILE A 145 -17.96 -2.99 18.91
C ILE A 145 -19.18 -3.59 19.63
N ASP A 146 -20.39 -3.10 19.33
CA ASP A 146 -21.64 -3.66 19.86
C ASP A 146 -22.19 -4.71 18.91
N ALA A 147 -21.90 -5.98 19.21
CA ALA A 147 -22.38 -7.12 18.43
C ALA A 147 -23.93 -7.14 18.27
N ASN A 148 -24.68 -6.50 19.15
CA ASN A 148 -26.14 -6.40 19.02
C ASN A 148 -26.57 -5.41 17.94
N THR A 149 -25.73 -4.44 17.60
CA THR A 149 -26.02 -3.48 16.55
C THR A 149 -25.95 -4.11 15.17
N ILE A 150 -24.99 -5.01 14.95
CA ILE A 150 -24.76 -5.69 13.68
C ILE A 150 -25.86 -6.71 13.40
N THR A 151 -26.38 -7.39 14.41
CA THR A 151 -27.48 -8.35 14.26
C THR A 151 -28.78 -7.70 13.81
N LYS A 152 -28.91 -6.38 13.89
CA LYS A 152 -30.07 -5.64 13.38
C LYS A 152 -30.04 -5.44 11.86
N HIS A 153 -28.92 -5.71 11.21
CA HIS A 153 -28.76 -5.69 9.75
C HIS A 153 -28.76 -7.11 9.18
N SER A 154 -29.71 -7.92 9.61
CA SER A 154 -29.82 -9.35 9.31
C SER A 154 -29.98 -9.69 7.82
N ASP A 155 -30.41 -8.74 7.01
CA ASP A 155 -30.50 -8.85 5.55
C ASP A 155 -29.14 -8.79 4.85
N LEU A 156 -28.12 -8.26 5.52
CA LEU A 156 -26.76 -8.20 5.00
C LEU A 156 -25.85 -9.24 5.65
N TRP A 157 -26.17 -9.67 6.89
CA TRP A 157 -25.25 -10.45 7.69
C TRP A 157 -25.91 -11.06 8.93
N ALA A 158 -25.69 -12.33 9.17
CA ALA A 158 -26.29 -13.05 10.29
C ALA A 158 -25.41 -13.13 11.55
N GLY A 159 -24.47 -12.24 11.73
CA GLY A 159 -23.55 -12.29 12.87
C GLY A 159 -22.68 -11.04 13.03
N PRO A 160 -21.85 -10.99 14.08
CA PRO A 160 -20.90 -9.92 14.28
C PRO A 160 -19.91 -9.82 13.11
N LEU A 161 -19.20 -8.69 13.01
CA LEU A 161 -18.14 -8.46 12.01
C LEU A 161 -17.26 -9.71 11.85
N GLY A 162 -17.05 -10.13 10.62
CA GLY A 162 -16.19 -11.27 10.33
C GLY A 162 -15.69 -11.23 8.91
N PHE A 163 -14.78 -12.15 8.62
CA PHE A 163 -14.29 -12.40 7.29
C PHE A 163 -14.70 -13.80 6.84
N TRP A 164 -15.22 -13.90 5.63
CA TRP A 164 -15.50 -15.18 5.00
C TRP A 164 -14.75 -15.25 3.67
N GLY A 165 -13.99 -16.28 3.49
CA GLY A 165 -13.44 -16.68 2.21
C GLY A 165 -14.11 -17.98 1.76
N MET A 166 -14.42 -18.12 0.49
CA MET A 166 -14.81 -19.37 -0.13
C MET A 166 -13.60 -19.98 -0.82
N ASP A 167 -13.28 -21.23 -0.49
CA ASP A 167 -12.19 -21.99 -1.15
C ASP A 167 -10.86 -21.23 -1.22
N ASP A 168 -10.44 -20.61 -0.11
CA ASP A 168 -9.26 -19.73 -0.02
C ASP A 168 -9.29 -18.50 -0.94
N ASP A 169 -10.40 -18.24 -1.63
CA ASP A 169 -10.58 -17.08 -2.48
C ASP A 169 -11.25 -15.93 -1.73
N TRP A 170 -10.44 -15.04 -1.21
CA TRP A 170 -10.89 -13.83 -0.50
C TRP A 170 -11.62 -12.84 -1.42
N SER A 171 -11.49 -12.96 -2.74
CA SER A 171 -12.21 -12.11 -3.68
C SER A 171 -13.72 -12.38 -3.69
N THR A 172 -14.10 -13.58 -3.25
CA THR A 172 -15.52 -14.00 -3.12
C THR A 172 -16.08 -13.77 -1.73
N CYS A 173 -15.33 -13.16 -0.82
CA CYS A 173 -15.82 -12.80 0.49
C CYS A 173 -16.88 -11.70 0.36
N MET A 174 -18.13 -12.07 0.47
CA MET A 174 -19.27 -11.16 0.31
C MET A 174 -20.15 -11.14 1.55
N MET A 175 -20.59 -9.95 1.93
CA MET A 175 -21.61 -9.80 2.96
C MET A 175 -22.90 -10.53 2.56
N GLY A 176 -23.51 -11.23 3.49
CA GLY A 176 -24.75 -11.96 3.27
C GLY A 176 -24.58 -13.39 2.74
N GLN A 177 -23.38 -13.84 2.44
CA GLN A 177 -23.14 -15.25 2.18
C GLN A 177 -23.02 -16.02 3.50
N THR A 178 -23.84 -17.05 3.67
CA THR A 178 -23.70 -17.94 4.81
C THR A 178 -22.62 -18.97 4.52
N ALA A 179 -21.79 -19.26 5.51
CA ALA A 179 -20.79 -20.33 5.49
C ALA A 179 -21.39 -21.76 5.32
N ALA A 180 -22.56 -21.88 4.72
CA ALA A 180 -23.38 -23.09 4.73
C ALA A 180 -22.95 -24.17 3.75
N ALA A 181 -21.97 -23.91 2.91
CA ALA A 181 -21.72 -24.83 1.80
C ALA A 181 -20.23 -25.00 1.49
N GLY A 182 -19.41 -25.41 2.42
CA GLY A 182 -18.07 -25.82 2.07
C GLY A 182 -16.96 -25.32 3.00
N ASP A 183 -15.74 -25.51 2.62
CA ASP A 183 -14.55 -25.13 3.36
C ASP A 183 -14.39 -23.62 3.38
N HIS A 184 -14.96 -22.99 4.40
CA HIS A 184 -14.81 -21.56 4.59
C HIS A 184 -14.08 -21.34 5.90
N TRP A 185 -12.96 -20.66 5.83
CA TRP A 185 -12.43 -20.05 7.00
C TRP A 185 -13.26 -18.79 7.29
N ASN A 186 -13.98 -18.79 8.41
CA ASN A 186 -14.62 -17.59 8.90
C ASN A 186 -13.97 -17.21 10.24
N TRP A 187 -13.69 -15.95 10.40
CA TRP A 187 -13.33 -15.38 11.68
C TRP A 187 -14.34 -14.29 12.04
N THR A 188 -15.06 -14.54 13.11
CA THR A 188 -16.05 -13.60 13.64
C THR A 188 -15.43 -12.97 14.87
N PRO A 189 -15.03 -11.68 14.86
CA PRO A 189 -14.56 -11.03 16.07
C PRO A 189 -15.72 -10.92 17.05
N ASP A 190 -15.69 -11.74 18.07
CA ASP A 190 -16.51 -11.60 19.26
C ASP A 190 -15.77 -10.68 20.22
N VAL A 191 -16.21 -9.41 20.34
CA VAL A 191 -15.56 -8.43 21.22
C VAL A 191 -15.55 -8.90 22.66
N ALA A 192 -16.61 -9.57 23.12
CA ALA A 192 -16.69 -10.10 24.50
C ALA A 192 -15.68 -11.24 24.72
N GLY A 193 -15.61 -12.20 23.77
CA GLY A 193 -14.67 -13.32 23.84
C GLY A 193 -13.22 -12.93 23.55
N ASN A 194 -12.99 -11.80 22.89
CA ASN A 194 -11.66 -11.28 22.54
C ASN A 194 -11.30 -9.99 23.29
N SER A 195 -11.90 -9.74 24.44
CA SER A 195 -11.63 -8.56 25.28
C SER A 195 -10.17 -8.41 25.74
N TRP A 196 -9.39 -9.47 25.60
CA TRP A 196 -7.94 -9.47 25.82
C TRP A 196 -7.16 -8.75 24.70
N LEU A 197 -7.72 -8.62 23.49
CA LEU A 197 -7.13 -7.91 22.36
C LEU A 197 -7.46 -6.42 22.40
N MET A 198 -8.71 -6.10 22.73
CA MET A 198 -9.16 -4.71 22.79
C MET A 198 -10.34 -4.56 23.76
N SER A 199 -10.37 -3.46 24.49
CA SER A 199 -11.45 -3.14 25.43
C SER A 199 -12.71 -2.69 24.69
N ALA A 200 -13.87 -2.95 25.27
CA ALA A 200 -15.13 -2.39 24.78
C ALA A 200 -15.22 -0.90 25.16
N MET A 201 -14.77 -0.01 24.28
CA MET A 201 -14.77 1.43 24.50
C MET A 201 -15.00 2.18 23.16
N ASP A 202 -15.25 3.48 23.23
CA ASP A 202 -15.25 4.34 22.03
C ASP A 202 -13.79 4.61 21.61
N TYR A 203 -13.37 4.06 20.48
CA TYR A 203 -12.04 4.28 19.92
C TYR A 203 -11.93 5.58 19.14
N GLY A 204 -13.07 6.26 18.90
CA GLY A 204 -13.10 7.48 18.11
C GLY A 204 -13.77 7.28 16.74
N TYR A 205 -13.30 8.01 15.76
CA TYR A 205 -13.90 7.95 14.41
C TYR A 205 -12.91 8.33 13.31
N MET A 206 -13.23 7.91 12.10
CA MET A 206 -12.67 8.44 10.86
C MET A 206 -13.79 9.13 10.09
N GLU A 207 -13.58 10.37 9.68
CA GLU A 207 -14.51 11.11 8.84
C GLU A 207 -13.87 11.40 7.49
N PHE A 208 -14.51 10.94 6.43
CA PHE A 208 -14.09 11.15 5.06
C PHE A 208 -15.01 12.17 4.40
N ASP A 209 -14.46 13.17 3.72
CA ASP A 209 -15.25 14.12 2.97
C ASP A 209 -14.71 14.30 1.53
N LEU A 210 -15.57 14.83 0.67
CA LEU A 210 -15.27 15.27 -0.69
C LEU A 210 -15.68 16.74 -0.88
N ILE A 211 -15.25 17.59 0.05
CA ILE A 211 -15.57 19.01 0.08
C ILE A 211 -14.34 19.81 -0.37
N GLY A 212 -14.26 20.11 -1.68
CA GLY A 212 -13.11 20.81 -2.27
C GLY A 212 -11.84 19.96 -2.40
N GLY A 213 -11.93 18.68 -2.07
CA GLY A 213 -10.84 17.71 -2.09
C GLY A 213 -11.28 16.44 -1.40
N ALA A 214 -10.41 15.44 -1.35
CA ALA A 214 -10.63 14.22 -0.58
C ALA A 214 -9.88 14.34 0.75
N HIS A 215 -10.60 14.65 1.82
CA HIS A 215 -10.01 14.85 3.14
C HIS A 215 -10.45 13.78 4.12
N VAL A 216 -9.58 13.50 5.07
CA VAL A 216 -9.84 12.59 6.18
C VAL A 216 -9.52 13.26 7.50
N THR A 217 -10.41 13.10 8.45
CA THR A 217 -10.19 13.47 9.86
C THR A 217 -10.25 12.19 10.69
N VAL A 218 -9.21 11.93 11.45
CA VAL A 218 -9.10 10.76 12.34
C VAL A 218 -9.05 11.29 13.77
N TYR A 219 -10.05 10.96 14.57
CA TYR A 219 -10.08 11.25 15.99
C TYR A 219 -9.88 9.97 16.80
N ASN A 220 -8.82 9.90 17.56
CA ASN A 220 -8.55 8.82 18.50
C ASN A 220 -9.08 9.23 19.88
N ALA A 221 -10.12 8.54 20.37
CA ALA A 221 -10.74 8.87 21.65
C ALA A 221 -9.89 8.41 22.85
N GLU A 222 -8.98 7.47 22.67
CA GLU A 222 -8.10 6.98 23.72
C GLU A 222 -7.03 8.01 24.08
N THR A 223 -6.42 8.63 23.05
CA THR A 223 -5.38 9.65 23.22
C THR A 223 -5.93 11.08 23.22
N GLY A 224 -7.14 11.30 22.70
CA GLY A 224 -7.73 12.61 22.45
C GLY A 224 -7.12 13.33 21.24
N GLU A 225 -6.30 12.66 20.47
CA GLU A 225 -5.60 13.23 19.31
C GLU A 225 -6.52 13.29 18.09
N THR A 226 -6.31 14.32 17.27
CA THR A 226 -7.01 14.48 15.98
C THR A 226 -5.98 14.71 14.88
N LEU A 227 -5.93 13.81 13.92
CA LEU A 227 -5.15 13.96 12.70
C LEU A 227 -6.06 14.42 11.57
N LYS A 228 -5.52 15.27 10.71
CA LYS A 228 -6.20 15.71 9.49
C LYS A 228 -5.27 15.57 8.32
N GLY A 229 -5.77 14.97 7.26
CA GLY A 229 -5.00 14.73 6.06
C GLY A 229 -5.88 14.61 4.83
N THR A 230 -5.29 14.10 3.79
CA THR A 230 -5.96 13.79 2.54
C THR A 230 -5.94 12.28 2.29
N TYR A 231 -6.81 11.83 1.41
CA TYR A 231 -6.78 10.46 0.94
C TYR A 231 -6.94 10.39 -0.57
N MET A 232 -6.40 9.32 -1.14
CA MET A 232 -6.58 8.98 -2.54
C MET A 232 -7.15 7.55 -2.61
N LEU A 233 -8.23 7.40 -3.37
CA LEU A 233 -8.89 6.12 -3.59
C LEU A 233 -8.56 5.64 -5.00
N ASP A 234 -7.88 4.50 -5.09
CA ASP A 234 -7.69 3.76 -6.34
C ASP A 234 -8.80 2.70 -6.42
N THR A 235 -9.81 3.00 -7.23
CA THR A 235 -10.98 2.13 -7.37
C THR A 235 -10.71 0.90 -8.23
N ASP A 236 -9.69 0.95 -9.08
CA ASP A 236 -9.30 -0.17 -9.94
C ASP A 236 -8.58 -1.27 -9.12
N ASN A 237 -7.75 -0.86 -8.16
CA ASN A 237 -6.99 -1.77 -7.28
C ASN A 237 -7.60 -1.92 -5.88
N HIS A 238 -8.71 -1.23 -5.58
CA HIS A 238 -9.37 -1.22 -4.27
C HIS A 238 -8.44 -0.83 -3.12
N THR A 239 -7.60 0.18 -3.34
CA THR A 239 -6.68 0.68 -2.34
C THR A 239 -6.99 2.12 -1.95
N ILE A 240 -6.64 2.48 -0.72
CA ILE A 240 -6.71 3.84 -0.21
C ILE A 240 -5.36 4.23 0.36
N THR A 241 -4.88 5.41 -0.03
CA THR A 241 -3.62 5.98 0.46
C THR A 241 -3.90 7.25 1.25
N PHE A 242 -3.30 7.38 2.41
CA PHE A 242 -3.41 8.56 3.26
C PHE A 242 -2.15 9.40 3.21
N SER A 243 -2.31 10.73 3.28
CA SER A 243 -1.25 11.71 3.50
C SER A 243 -1.61 12.55 4.72
N ASP A 244 -0.65 12.72 5.63
CA ASP A 244 -0.79 13.48 6.89
C ASP A 244 -1.83 12.94 7.88
N ALA A 245 -2.33 11.73 7.63
CA ALA A 245 -3.21 10.98 8.52
C ALA A 245 -2.93 9.50 8.40
N GLU A 246 -3.37 8.73 9.35
CA GLU A 246 -3.26 7.27 9.38
C GLU A 246 -4.58 6.63 9.82
N LEU A 247 -4.69 5.31 9.66
CA LEU A 247 -5.86 4.58 10.13
C LEU A 247 -6.00 4.71 11.65
N LEU A 248 -7.25 4.81 12.11
CA LEU A 248 -7.54 4.72 13.53
C LEU A 248 -7.08 3.36 14.07
N HIS A 249 -6.24 3.39 15.06
CA HIS A 249 -5.70 2.20 15.73
C HIS A 249 -5.68 2.42 17.25
N ASN A 250 -5.61 1.34 18.02
CA ASN A 250 -5.37 1.40 19.45
C ASN A 250 -3.89 1.73 19.71
N SER A 251 -3.63 2.42 20.79
CA SER A 251 -2.27 2.78 21.25
C SER A 251 -1.54 1.59 21.90
#